data_2497346a7bec5bb822cf06f3a2226bdc
#
_entry.id   2497346a7bec5bb822cf06f3a2226bdc
#
_cell.length_a   1.000
_cell.length_b   1.000
_cell.length_c   1.000
_cell.angle_alpha   90.00
_cell.angle_beta   90.00
_cell.angle_gamma   90.00
#
_symmetry.space_group_name_H-M   'P 1'
#
loop_
_entity.id
_entity.type
_entity.pdbx_description
1 polymer ?
#
loop_
_entity_poly.entity_id
_entity_poly.type
_entity_poly.pdbx_seq_one_letter_code
_entity_poly.pdbx_strand_id
1 'polypeptide(L)'
;MTMKMVSFSHNPFYLEPFCATIVNGIKGVNNMAIKLVITDEQLLEFRKKIAEHKQKPGPLMPTLHDAQHIFGCIPLSIQKIIAEELGESIAKINGVVTFYSHFSIEPKGKHIVSVCLGTACYVRGSQLVIDEMSKLLQIKPGETSEDGEFTLEATRCIGACGLAPVFTIDGKVYGTTTPTIARKAIQEMLGK
;
A
#
# COMPACT_ATOMS: atom_id res chain seq x y z
N MET A 1 -36.22 -38.19 30.57
CA MET A 1 -36.16 -36.89 29.83
C MET A 1 -34.88 -36.90 29.02
N THR A 2 -34.97 -37.28 27.76
CA THR A 2 -33.84 -37.65 26.91
C THR A 2 -33.44 -36.48 26.07
N MET A 3 -32.26 -35.93 26.30
CA MET A 3 -31.69 -34.82 25.51
C MET A 3 -31.14 -35.35 24.18
N LYS A 4 -31.78 -35.02 23.07
CA LYS A 4 -31.30 -35.35 21.72
C LYS A 4 -30.08 -34.45 21.38
N MET A 5 -28.93 -35.12 21.14
CA MET A 5 -27.78 -34.54 20.48
C MET A 5 -28.13 -34.18 19.04
N VAL A 6 -28.00 -32.92 18.67
CA VAL A 6 -28.09 -32.46 17.28
C VAL A 6 -26.73 -32.61 16.64
N SER A 7 -26.64 -33.59 15.73
CA SER A 7 -25.50 -33.82 14.87
C SER A 7 -25.43 -32.71 13.82
N PHE A 8 -24.36 -31.92 13.83
CA PHE A 8 -24.03 -31.02 12.74
C PHE A 8 -23.41 -31.84 11.60
N SER A 9 -24.19 -32.08 10.57
CA SER A 9 -23.75 -32.72 9.34
C SER A 9 -22.78 -31.79 8.60
N HIS A 10 -21.63 -32.34 8.21
CA HIS A 10 -20.69 -31.75 7.25
C HIS A 10 -21.41 -31.45 5.94
N ASN A 11 -21.47 -30.19 5.57
CA ASN A 11 -21.93 -29.76 4.26
C ASN A 11 -20.72 -29.59 3.32
N PRO A 12 -20.53 -30.47 2.31
CA PRO A 12 -19.38 -30.43 1.39
C PRO A 12 -19.59 -29.50 0.18
N PHE A 13 -20.44 -28.48 0.28
CA PHE A 13 -20.76 -27.56 -0.83
C PHE A 13 -20.33 -26.13 -0.55
N TYR A 14 -19.00 -25.85 -0.48
CA TYR A 14 -18.46 -24.53 -0.70
C TYR A 14 -17.05 -24.61 -1.29
N LEU A 15 -16.94 -25.27 -2.43
CA LEU A 15 -15.84 -25.13 -3.37
C LEU A 15 -16.44 -24.72 -4.72
N GLU A 16 -16.92 -23.47 -4.79
CA GLU A 16 -17.23 -22.81 -6.04
C GLU A 16 -16.24 -21.67 -6.26
N PRO A 17 -15.87 -21.36 -7.50
CA PRO A 17 -14.76 -20.45 -7.84
C PRO A 17 -15.16 -18.99 -7.62
N PHE A 18 -15.10 -18.52 -6.39
CA PHE A 18 -15.48 -17.15 -5.99
C PHE A 18 -14.40 -16.10 -6.35
N CYS A 19 -13.29 -16.51 -6.97
CA CYS A 19 -12.17 -15.63 -7.25
C CYS A 19 -12.27 -14.80 -8.53
N ALA A 20 -13.20 -15.13 -9.44
CA ALA A 20 -13.30 -14.42 -10.74
C ALA A 20 -14.40 -13.34 -10.80
N THR A 21 -15.32 -13.27 -9.83
CA THR A 21 -16.56 -12.46 -9.98
C THR A 21 -16.60 -11.20 -9.11
N ILE A 22 -15.68 -11.01 -8.15
CA ILE A 22 -15.68 -9.83 -7.24
C ILE A 22 -15.09 -8.58 -7.89
N VAL A 23 -14.44 -8.67 -9.03
CA VAL A 23 -13.79 -7.53 -9.70
C VAL A 23 -14.76 -6.67 -10.54
N ASN A 24 -15.98 -7.13 -10.84
CA ASN A 24 -16.89 -6.45 -11.78
C ASN A 24 -18.10 -5.74 -11.15
N GLY A 25 -18.19 -5.56 -9.84
CA GLY A 25 -19.44 -5.17 -9.15
C GLY A 25 -19.53 -3.77 -8.56
N ILE A 26 -18.52 -2.92 -8.62
CA ILE A 26 -18.62 -1.54 -8.11
C ILE A 26 -18.44 -0.54 -9.26
N LYS A 27 -19.55 -0.27 -9.96
CA LYS A 27 -19.66 0.92 -10.83
C LYS A 27 -19.75 2.15 -9.93
N GLY A 28 -18.72 3.01 -9.95
CA GLY A 28 -18.83 4.34 -9.34
C GLY A 28 -17.59 4.91 -8.69
N VAL A 29 -16.42 4.29 -8.80
CA VAL A 29 -15.17 4.95 -8.44
C VAL A 29 -14.27 4.89 -9.66
N ASN A 30 -14.16 6.05 -10.36
CA ASN A 30 -13.12 6.28 -11.36
C ASN A 30 -11.77 6.34 -10.63
N ASN A 31 -11.26 5.18 -10.28
CA ASN A 31 -9.86 5.03 -9.88
C ASN A 31 -9.27 3.98 -10.81
N MET A 32 -8.46 4.43 -11.74
CA MET A 32 -7.60 3.60 -12.58
C MET A 32 -6.50 3.03 -11.65
N ALA A 33 -6.93 2.20 -10.68
CA ALA A 33 -6.05 1.50 -9.78
C ALA A 33 -5.29 0.44 -10.59
N ILE A 34 -3.97 0.46 -10.49
CA ILE A 34 -3.11 -0.63 -10.95
C ILE A 34 -3.75 -1.93 -10.47
N LYS A 35 -4.10 -2.79 -11.42
CA LYS A 35 -4.83 -4.03 -11.15
C LYS A 35 -3.88 -4.97 -10.41
N LEU A 36 -3.99 -5.05 -9.09
CA LEU A 36 -3.22 -5.99 -8.29
C LEU A 36 -3.58 -7.42 -8.74
N VAL A 37 -2.68 -8.07 -9.44
CA VAL A 37 -2.81 -9.48 -9.82
C VAL A 37 -2.24 -10.33 -8.69
N ILE A 38 -3.12 -10.83 -7.83
CA ILE A 38 -2.75 -11.74 -6.75
C ILE A 38 -2.72 -13.16 -7.34
N THR A 39 -1.59 -13.83 -7.29
CA THR A 39 -1.46 -15.23 -7.73
C THR A 39 -1.87 -16.20 -6.63
N ASP A 40 -2.38 -17.37 -7.01
CA ASP A 40 -2.76 -18.41 -6.05
C ASP A 40 -1.56 -18.90 -5.23
N GLU A 41 -0.36 -18.88 -5.81
CA GLU A 41 0.89 -19.22 -5.13
C GLU A 41 1.20 -18.25 -4.00
N GLN A 42 1.07 -16.93 -4.25
CA GLN A 42 1.26 -15.89 -3.23
C GLN A 42 0.24 -16.03 -2.09
N LEU A 43 -1.00 -16.36 -2.41
CA LEU A 43 -2.04 -16.60 -1.40
C LEU A 43 -1.72 -17.84 -0.55
N LEU A 44 -1.23 -18.90 -1.16
CA LEU A 44 -0.86 -20.12 -0.44
C LEU A 44 0.34 -19.88 0.49
N GLU A 45 1.35 -19.17 0.01
CA GLU A 45 2.51 -18.75 0.82
C GLU A 45 2.07 -17.89 2.00
N PHE A 46 1.22 -16.90 1.73
CA PHE A 46 0.71 -15.99 2.75
C PHE A 46 -0.06 -16.73 3.85
N ARG A 47 -0.95 -17.67 3.49
CA ARG A 47 -1.69 -18.47 4.47
C ARG A 47 -0.78 -19.33 5.34
N LYS A 48 0.30 -19.89 4.79
CA LYS A 48 1.32 -20.62 5.58
C LYS A 48 1.96 -19.73 6.63
N LYS A 49 2.35 -18.50 6.25
CA LYS A 49 2.92 -17.51 7.18
C LYS A 49 1.93 -17.09 8.26
N ILE A 50 0.65 -16.89 7.92
CA ILE A 50 -0.39 -16.61 8.92
C ILE A 50 -0.48 -17.75 9.95
N ALA A 51 -0.46 -19.01 9.50
CA ALA A 51 -0.53 -20.16 10.38
C ALA A 51 0.66 -20.23 11.36
N GLU A 52 1.87 -19.83 10.92
CA GLU A 52 3.06 -19.72 11.77
C GLU A 52 2.92 -18.60 12.81
N HIS A 53 2.36 -17.44 12.39
CA HIS A 53 2.18 -16.29 13.29
C HIS A 53 1.09 -16.53 14.33
N LYS A 54 0.04 -17.30 14.02
CA LYS A 54 -1.01 -17.68 14.97
C LYS A 54 -0.46 -18.35 16.24
N GLN A 55 0.67 -19.01 16.14
CA GLN A 55 1.30 -19.71 17.27
C GLN A 55 2.06 -18.75 18.21
N LYS A 56 2.25 -17.49 17.81
CA LYS A 56 3.00 -16.47 18.55
C LYS A 56 2.08 -15.40 19.12
N PRO A 57 2.44 -14.73 20.23
CA PRO A 57 1.66 -13.62 20.76
C PRO A 57 1.71 -12.44 19.77
N GLY A 58 0.54 -11.79 19.58
CA GLY A 58 0.43 -10.60 18.72
C GLY A 58 0.59 -10.88 17.22
N PRO A 59 -0.15 -11.84 16.64
CA PRO A 59 0.06 -12.30 15.26
C PRO A 59 -0.26 -11.25 14.18
N LEU A 60 -1.01 -10.18 14.52
CA LEU A 60 -1.49 -9.21 13.54
C LEU A 60 -0.35 -8.43 12.87
N MET A 61 0.58 -7.85 13.64
CA MET A 61 1.65 -7.03 13.07
C MET A 61 2.59 -7.80 12.13
N PRO A 62 3.15 -8.97 12.52
CA PRO A 62 3.98 -9.73 11.59
C PRO A 62 3.20 -10.21 10.36
N THR A 63 1.91 -10.54 10.49
CA THR A 63 1.06 -10.89 9.33
C THR A 63 0.90 -9.71 8.37
N LEU A 64 0.71 -8.48 8.87
CA LEU A 64 0.62 -7.29 8.03
C LEU A 64 1.96 -6.98 7.33
N HIS A 65 3.09 -7.19 8.00
CA HIS A 65 4.42 -7.05 7.38
C HIS A 65 4.61 -8.05 6.23
N ASP A 66 4.26 -9.31 6.44
CA ASP A 66 4.34 -10.31 5.37
C ASP A 66 3.38 -10.00 4.22
N ALA A 67 2.15 -9.54 4.51
CA ALA A 67 1.21 -9.10 3.49
C ALA A 67 1.78 -7.95 2.64
N GLN A 68 2.35 -6.92 3.30
CA GLN A 68 2.99 -5.79 2.61
C GLN A 68 4.18 -6.25 1.75
N HIS A 69 4.97 -7.22 2.24
CA HIS A 69 6.14 -7.73 1.51
C HIS A 69 5.75 -8.58 0.30
N ILE A 70 4.73 -9.44 0.44
CA ILE A 70 4.32 -10.38 -0.63
C ILE A 70 3.50 -9.67 -1.71
N PHE A 71 2.56 -8.81 -1.30
CA PHE A 71 1.60 -8.17 -2.22
C PHE A 71 1.96 -6.72 -2.58
N GLY A 72 2.92 -6.10 -1.87
CA GLY A 72 3.27 -4.68 -2.05
C GLY A 72 2.25 -3.71 -1.46
N CYS A 73 1.05 -4.17 -1.12
CA CYS A 73 -0.03 -3.39 -0.50
C CYS A 73 -1.01 -4.31 0.24
N ILE A 74 -1.87 -3.73 1.10
CA ILE A 74 -2.84 -4.46 1.91
C ILE A 74 -4.26 -3.94 1.61
N PRO A 75 -4.81 -4.23 0.42
CA PRO A 75 -6.17 -3.83 0.06
C PRO A 75 -7.21 -4.54 0.91
N LEU A 76 -8.44 -4.08 0.86
CA LEU A 76 -9.54 -4.63 1.66
C LEU A 76 -9.75 -6.15 1.46
N SER A 77 -9.44 -6.67 0.27
CA SER A 77 -9.49 -8.11 -0.02
C SER A 77 -8.50 -8.91 0.85
N ILE A 78 -7.27 -8.45 0.97
CA ILE A 78 -6.25 -9.07 1.83
C ILE A 78 -6.60 -8.88 3.31
N GLN A 79 -7.11 -7.69 3.70
CA GLN A 79 -7.56 -7.46 5.07
C GLN A 79 -8.67 -8.43 5.49
N LYS A 80 -9.60 -8.78 4.59
CA LYS A 80 -10.64 -9.78 4.85
C LYS A 80 -10.07 -11.17 5.11
N ILE A 81 -9.09 -11.59 4.32
CA ILE A 81 -8.40 -12.89 4.53
C ILE A 81 -7.72 -12.91 5.90
N ILE A 82 -7.02 -11.83 6.27
CA ILE A 82 -6.38 -11.71 7.58
C ILE A 82 -7.42 -11.77 8.70
N ALA A 83 -8.55 -11.07 8.54
CA ALA A 83 -9.64 -11.06 9.52
C ALA A 83 -10.21 -12.46 9.75
N GLU A 84 -10.51 -13.20 8.70
CA GLU A 84 -11.02 -14.58 8.76
C GLU A 84 -10.01 -15.53 9.42
N GLU A 85 -8.74 -15.43 8.99
CA GLU A 85 -7.70 -16.32 9.49
C GLU A 85 -7.32 -16.04 10.95
N LEU A 86 -7.20 -14.78 11.37
CA LEU A 86 -6.82 -14.43 12.74
C LEU A 86 -8.00 -14.31 13.70
N GLY A 87 -9.24 -14.30 13.22
CA GLY A 87 -10.44 -14.05 14.03
C GLY A 87 -10.53 -12.61 14.54
N GLU A 88 -9.91 -11.65 13.81
CA GLU A 88 -9.89 -10.24 14.18
C GLU A 88 -10.91 -9.43 13.36
N SER A 89 -11.39 -8.31 13.90
CA SER A 89 -12.31 -7.46 13.16
C SER A 89 -11.60 -6.69 12.05
N ILE A 90 -12.25 -6.56 10.89
CA ILE A 90 -11.73 -5.76 9.76
C ILE A 90 -11.45 -4.32 10.19
N ALA A 91 -12.28 -3.75 11.07
CA ALA A 91 -12.10 -2.39 11.57
C ALA A 91 -10.77 -2.23 12.33
N LYS A 92 -10.39 -3.22 13.15
CA LYS A 92 -9.11 -3.23 13.87
C LYS A 92 -7.94 -3.32 12.87
N ILE A 93 -8.02 -4.22 11.90
CA ILE A 93 -6.99 -4.41 10.88
C ILE A 93 -6.81 -3.14 10.05
N ASN A 94 -7.91 -2.58 9.54
CA ASN A 94 -7.88 -1.34 8.76
C ASN A 94 -7.35 -0.15 9.59
N GLY A 95 -7.71 -0.06 10.87
CA GLY A 95 -7.18 0.94 11.79
C GLY A 95 -5.66 0.84 11.92
N VAL A 96 -5.10 -0.36 12.02
CA VAL A 96 -3.64 -0.57 12.07
C VAL A 96 -3.00 -0.22 10.74
N VAL A 97 -3.55 -0.68 9.61
CA VAL A 97 -3.00 -0.42 8.27
C VAL A 97 -2.98 1.08 7.95
N THR A 98 -4.01 1.82 8.35
CA THR A 98 -4.07 3.28 8.09
C THR A 98 -3.26 4.11 9.09
N PHE A 99 -3.02 3.59 10.29
CA PHE A 99 -2.23 4.28 11.31
C PHE A 99 -0.73 4.24 11.02
N TYR A 100 -0.21 3.11 10.59
CA TYR A 100 1.21 2.95 10.32
C TYR A 100 1.55 3.29 8.86
N SER A 101 2.38 4.32 8.65
CA SER A 101 2.80 4.79 7.32
C SER A 101 3.62 3.76 6.51
N HIS A 102 4.09 2.69 7.18
CA HIS A 102 4.77 1.57 6.51
C HIS A 102 3.82 0.78 5.61
N PHE A 103 2.55 0.68 5.99
CA PHE A 103 1.55 -0.06 5.23
C PHE A 103 0.90 0.81 4.16
N SER A 104 0.56 0.20 3.04
CA SER A 104 -0.16 0.84 1.93
C SER A 104 -1.41 0.05 1.61
N ILE A 105 -2.54 0.74 1.42
CA ILE A 105 -3.80 0.11 0.98
C ILE A 105 -3.80 -0.07 -0.54
N GLU A 106 -3.16 0.86 -1.26
CA GLU A 106 -3.07 0.84 -2.71
C GLU A 106 -1.68 0.43 -3.16
N PRO A 107 -1.56 -0.24 -4.31
CA PRO A 107 -0.25 -0.59 -4.85
C PRO A 107 0.54 0.68 -5.19
N LYS A 108 1.79 0.72 -4.75
CA LYS A 108 2.73 1.78 -5.11
C LYS A 108 3.42 1.44 -6.41
N GLY A 109 3.84 2.48 -7.12
CA GLY A 109 4.66 2.35 -8.32
C GLY A 109 6.06 1.80 -7.98
N LYS A 110 6.77 1.45 -9.02
CA LYS A 110 8.14 0.91 -8.95
C LYS A 110 9.12 1.91 -8.34
N HIS A 111 8.92 3.20 -8.61
CA HIS A 111 9.70 4.30 -8.05
C HIS A 111 8.83 5.17 -7.16
N ILE A 112 9.27 5.39 -5.93
CA ILE A 112 8.57 6.22 -4.95
C ILE A 112 9.30 7.56 -4.83
N VAL A 113 8.61 8.62 -5.24
CA VAL A 113 9.09 10.01 -5.14
C VAL A 113 8.42 10.67 -3.95
N SER A 114 9.17 10.94 -2.89
CA SER A 114 8.63 11.55 -1.65
C SER A 114 9.18 12.95 -1.46
N VAL A 115 8.30 13.96 -1.49
CA VAL A 115 8.67 15.37 -1.30
C VAL A 115 8.38 15.81 0.13
N CYS A 116 9.38 16.38 0.80
CA CYS A 116 9.24 16.88 2.15
C CYS A 116 8.46 18.22 2.19
N LEU A 117 7.31 18.23 2.86
CA LEU A 117 6.52 19.43 3.15
C LEU A 117 6.63 19.87 4.61
N GLY A 118 7.66 19.45 5.34
CA GLY A 118 7.96 19.94 6.67
C GLY A 118 8.27 21.46 6.65
N THR A 119 8.10 22.14 7.78
CA THR A 119 8.17 23.61 7.89
C THR A 119 9.39 24.22 7.20
N ALA A 120 10.59 23.69 7.44
CA ALA A 120 11.82 24.22 6.83
C ALA A 120 11.85 24.08 5.31
N CYS A 121 11.34 22.95 4.78
CA CYS A 121 11.24 22.71 3.35
C CYS A 121 10.15 23.56 2.71
N TYR A 122 9.00 23.67 3.37
CA TYR A 122 7.87 24.46 2.89
C TYR A 122 8.24 25.94 2.73
N VAL A 123 8.84 26.54 3.75
CA VAL A 123 9.29 27.95 3.71
C VAL A 123 10.34 28.18 2.61
N ARG A 124 11.13 27.18 2.28
CA ARG A 124 12.14 27.23 1.21
C ARG A 124 11.63 26.82 -0.16
N GLY A 125 10.30 26.66 -0.32
CA GLY A 125 9.65 26.48 -1.61
C GLY A 125 9.47 25.01 -2.06
N SER A 126 9.40 24.03 -1.15
CA SER A 126 9.13 22.65 -1.50
C SER A 126 7.75 22.44 -2.17
N GLN A 127 6.79 23.37 -1.94
CA GLN A 127 5.52 23.35 -2.66
C GLN A 127 5.72 23.49 -4.17
N LEU A 128 6.62 24.36 -4.61
CA LEU A 128 6.93 24.52 -6.04
C LEU A 128 7.57 23.24 -6.63
N VAL A 129 8.33 22.51 -5.81
CA VAL A 129 8.98 21.25 -6.22
C VAL A 129 7.93 20.17 -6.45
N ILE A 130 6.99 19.99 -5.50
CA ILE A 130 5.94 18.98 -5.65
C ILE A 130 4.96 19.30 -6.77
N ASP A 131 4.62 20.59 -6.96
CA ASP A 131 3.76 21.04 -8.05
C ASP A 131 4.40 20.77 -9.42
N GLU A 132 5.71 20.97 -9.54
CA GLU A 132 6.44 20.65 -10.76
C GLU A 132 6.50 19.16 -11.04
N MET A 133 6.75 18.34 -10.02
CA MET A 133 6.73 16.87 -10.13
C MET A 133 5.33 16.36 -10.50
N SER A 134 4.29 16.91 -9.88
CA SER A 134 2.90 16.58 -10.19
C SER A 134 2.54 16.85 -11.64
N LYS A 135 3.00 17.98 -12.19
CA LYS A 135 2.80 18.33 -13.62
C LYS A 135 3.58 17.40 -14.53
N LEU A 136 4.81 17.05 -14.17
CA LEU A 136 5.68 16.20 -15.00
C LEU A 136 5.17 14.76 -15.06
N LEU A 137 4.75 14.22 -13.95
CA LEU A 137 4.24 12.84 -13.81
C LEU A 137 2.74 12.73 -14.12
N GLN A 138 2.02 13.85 -14.25
CA GLN A 138 0.57 13.95 -14.46
C GLN A 138 -0.25 13.25 -13.36
N ILE A 139 0.28 13.20 -12.14
CA ILE A 139 -0.36 12.61 -10.96
C ILE A 139 -0.40 13.61 -9.82
N LYS A 140 -1.37 13.45 -8.91
CA LYS A 140 -1.44 14.25 -7.68
C LYS A 140 -0.60 13.60 -6.57
N PRO A 141 -0.20 14.40 -5.56
CA PRO A 141 0.42 13.83 -4.36
C PRO A 141 -0.50 12.78 -3.70
N GLY A 142 0.03 11.59 -3.49
CA GLY A 142 -0.69 10.40 -3.00
C GLY A 142 -1.13 9.44 -4.09
N GLU A 143 -0.95 9.77 -5.36
CA GLU A 143 -1.34 8.92 -6.49
C GLU A 143 -0.14 8.23 -7.14
N THR A 144 -0.43 7.14 -7.84
CA THR A 144 0.53 6.40 -8.67
C THR A 144 0.20 6.65 -10.14
N SER A 145 1.22 6.76 -10.99
CA SER A 145 1.08 6.94 -12.44
C SER A 145 0.37 5.74 -13.09
N GLU A 146 -0.34 5.99 -14.19
CA GLU A 146 -1.14 4.96 -14.90
C GLU A 146 -0.28 3.79 -15.41
N ASP A 147 0.98 4.05 -15.72
CA ASP A 147 1.97 3.05 -16.14
C ASP A 147 2.53 2.23 -14.96
N GLY A 148 2.22 2.61 -13.70
CA GLY A 148 2.72 1.96 -12.51
C GLY A 148 4.19 2.22 -12.20
N GLU A 149 4.85 3.12 -12.91
CA GLU A 149 6.28 3.38 -12.71
C GLU A 149 6.53 4.30 -11.52
N PHE A 150 5.72 5.34 -11.32
CA PHE A 150 5.96 6.35 -10.28
C PHE A 150 4.80 6.52 -9.31
N THR A 151 5.12 6.67 -8.01
CA THR A 151 4.20 7.16 -6.98
C THR A 151 4.74 8.47 -6.43
N LEU A 152 3.92 9.52 -6.40
CA LEU A 152 4.28 10.80 -5.82
C LEU A 152 3.70 10.93 -4.42
N GLU A 153 4.55 11.07 -3.41
CA GLU A 153 4.16 11.21 -2.01
C GLU A 153 4.53 12.59 -1.45
N ALA A 154 3.63 13.14 -0.65
CA ALA A 154 3.89 14.31 0.18
C ALA A 154 4.21 13.86 1.62
N THR A 155 5.47 13.94 2.04
CA THR A 155 5.89 13.54 3.39
C THR A 155 6.00 14.74 4.33
N ARG A 156 5.68 14.53 5.61
CA ARG A 156 5.70 15.59 6.62
C ARG A 156 7.13 16.06 6.94
N CYS A 157 8.05 15.11 7.19
CA CYS A 157 9.45 15.44 7.46
C CYS A 157 10.35 14.22 7.20
N ILE A 158 11.43 14.44 6.44
CA ILE A 158 12.44 13.40 6.12
C ILE A 158 13.60 13.46 7.11
N GLY A 159 13.71 14.52 7.95
CA GLY A 159 14.78 14.68 8.92
C GLY A 159 16.02 15.40 8.41
N ALA A 160 16.08 15.78 7.13
CA ALA A 160 17.24 16.41 6.47
C ALA A 160 17.09 17.94 6.33
N CYS A 161 16.64 18.65 7.38
CA CYS A 161 16.30 20.07 7.34
C CYS A 161 17.46 21.00 6.93
N GLY A 162 18.71 20.61 7.20
CA GLY A 162 19.90 21.36 6.75
C GLY A 162 20.04 21.43 5.24
N LEU A 163 19.47 20.45 4.51
CA LEU A 163 19.49 20.36 3.06
C LEU A 163 18.19 20.86 2.40
N ALA A 164 17.31 21.51 3.15
CA ALA A 164 16.00 21.93 2.66
C ALA A 164 16.10 22.91 1.45
N PRO A 165 15.20 22.84 0.45
CA PRO A 165 14.13 21.83 0.27
C PRO A 165 14.68 20.46 -0.13
N VAL A 166 14.00 19.37 0.31
CA VAL A 166 14.46 18.00 0.12
C VAL A 166 13.34 17.14 -0.47
N PHE A 167 13.70 16.26 -1.40
CA PHE A 167 12.89 15.14 -1.81
C PHE A 167 13.72 13.86 -1.85
N THR A 168 13.07 12.71 -1.91
CA THR A 168 13.75 11.42 -2.10
C THR A 168 13.15 10.67 -3.29
N ILE A 169 13.98 9.89 -3.97
CA ILE A 169 13.54 8.87 -4.94
C ILE A 169 14.10 7.55 -4.45
N ASP A 170 13.23 6.58 -4.17
CA ASP A 170 13.61 5.25 -3.66
C ASP A 170 14.55 5.30 -2.44
N GLY A 171 14.31 6.27 -1.55
CA GLY A 171 15.15 6.49 -0.37
C GLY A 171 16.43 7.30 -0.61
N LYS A 172 16.84 7.56 -1.86
CA LYS A 172 17.98 8.44 -2.16
C LYS A 172 17.59 9.89 -1.97
N VAL A 173 18.32 10.61 -1.12
CA VAL A 173 18.05 12.00 -0.72
C VAL A 173 18.61 12.99 -1.74
N TYR A 174 17.77 13.93 -2.19
CA TYR A 174 18.12 15.09 -3.02
C TYR A 174 17.86 16.36 -2.22
N GLY A 175 18.92 17.06 -1.87
CA GLY A 175 18.86 18.30 -1.08
C GLY A 175 19.05 19.56 -1.91
N THR A 176 18.74 20.71 -1.29
CA THR A 176 18.86 22.05 -1.89
C THR A 176 18.16 22.13 -3.24
N THR A 177 16.95 21.58 -3.29
CA THR A 177 16.25 21.26 -4.54
C THR A 177 15.50 22.47 -5.06
N THR A 178 15.62 22.70 -6.37
CA THR A 178 14.80 23.62 -7.13
C THR A 178 13.89 22.82 -8.06
N PRO A 179 12.78 23.40 -8.58
CA PRO A 179 11.93 22.76 -9.58
C PRO A 179 12.72 22.21 -10.80
N THR A 180 13.79 22.91 -11.19
CA THR A 180 14.66 22.51 -12.31
C THR A 180 15.47 21.24 -12.00
N ILE A 181 15.99 21.12 -10.78
CA ILE A 181 16.74 19.93 -10.32
C ILE A 181 15.77 18.75 -10.21
N ALA A 182 14.58 18.97 -9.64
CA ALA A 182 13.53 17.98 -9.54
C ALA A 182 13.13 17.41 -10.92
N ARG A 183 12.93 18.31 -11.90
CA ARG A 183 12.64 17.92 -13.28
C ARG A 183 13.73 17.05 -13.88
N LYS A 184 15.01 17.45 -13.75
CA LYS A 184 16.15 16.68 -14.28
C LYS A 184 16.21 15.29 -13.65
N ALA A 185 16.06 15.17 -12.32
CA ALA A 185 16.10 13.88 -11.63
C ALA A 185 15.02 12.91 -12.14
N ILE A 186 13.79 13.39 -12.35
CA ILE A 186 12.71 12.57 -12.90
C ILE A 186 12.97 12.22 -14.37
N GLN A 187 13.46 13.18 -15.20
CA GLN A 187 13.76 12.92 -16.59
C GLN A 187 14.89 11.89 -16.77
N GLU A 188 15.90 11.88 -15.93
CA GLU A 188 16.96 10.87 -15.92
C GLU A 188 16.40 9.46 -15.61
N MET A 189 15.34 9.36 -14.81
CA MET A 189 14.67 8.10 -14.52
C MET A 189 13.76 7.65 -15.67
N LEU A 190 13.05 8.59 -16.30
CA LEU A 190 12.20 8.30 -17.48
C LEU A 190 13.00 7.95 -18.74
N GLY A 191 14.26 8.43 -18.85
CA GLY A 191 15.14 8.20 -20.00
C GLY A 191 15.96 6.91 -19.91
N LYS A 192 15.80 6.13 -18.86
CA LYS A 192 16.38 4.78 -18.69
C LYS A 192 15.36 3.70 -19.01
#